data_1139cbd2ff354b1d28e25065861f4847
#
_entry.id   1139cbd2ff354b1d28e25065861f4847
#
_cell.length_a   1.000
_cell.length_b   1.000
_cell.length_c   1.000
_cell.angle_alpha   90.00
_cell.angle_beta   90.00
_cell.angle_gamma   90.00
#
_symmetry.space_group_name_H-M   'P 1'
#
loop_
_entity.id
_entity.type
_entity.pdbx_description
1 polymer ?
#
loop_
_entity_poly.entity_id
_entity_poly.type
_entity_poly.pdbx_seq_one_letter_code
_entity_poly.pdbx_strand_id
1 'polypeptide(L)'
;MNSAESVPALTRRTFISQAALGAAAVALAPQVRAAELPPPKLGIAILGLGGYASGQLAPALKLTQNVQITGVITGTPEKGRNWSQVFGFPEKAIYSYDTMARIADNPTIDLVYVVTPNALHREHVIAAAKAGKHVITEKPMGISVAECDAMIAACRAAKVKLSVGYRLHFDPYFAEVARLAKEKDVGPFQKLSGGFGFTLSQPQWRAEKKLAGGGPLMDLGIYSIQAAGIATGEAVPVAITAKEQPKKRPEFFKDVEETIEWMMEYADGTRADFITSYNGGINRFRGESDKGWVQIEPAFSYNGLQGDSSKGKISFEPAVNQQARQLDHIAQCVREGRESDVPGEMGRRDMIIVEAIYTSAAQGGKRIEIKV
;
A
#
# COMPACT_ATOMS: atom_id res chain seq x y z
N MET A 1 -25.86 -81.04 33.88
CA MET A 1 -26.91 -80.73 32.88
C MET A 1 -26.52 -79.44 32.19
N ASN A 2 -25.87 -79.58 31.04
CA ASN A 2 -25.43 -78.43 30.18
C ASN A 2 -26.54 -78.18 29.18
N SER A 3 -27.13 -77.02 29.22
CA SER A 3 -27.95 -76.47 28.11
C SER A 3 -27.09 -75.61 27.19
N ALA A 4 -26.80 -76.12 25.99
CA ALA A 4 -26.15 -75.36 24.94
C ALA A 4 -27.23 -74.49 24.25
N GLU A 5 -27.11 -73.21 24.39
CA GLU A 5 -27.89 -72.22 23.56
C GLU A 5 -27.38 -72.25 22.14
N SER A 6 -28.29 -72.59 21.21
CA SER A 6 -28.01 -72.57 19.76
C SER A 6 -28.07 -71.14 19.23
N VAL A 7 -26.98 -70.64 18.60
CA VAL A 7 -26.92 -69.35 17.84
C VAL A 7 -27.74 -69.52 16.54
N PRO A 8 -28.73 -68.69 16.27
CA PRO A 8 -29.51 -68.81 15.05
C PRO A 8 -28.67 -68.42 13.81
N ALA A 9 -28.72 -69.32 12.81
CA ALA A 9 -28.03 -69.15 11.54
C ALA A 9 -28.57 -67.89 10.75
N LEU A 10 -27.71 -66.94 10.39
CA LEU A 10 -28.04 -65.81 9.55
C LEU A 10 -28.51 -66.27 8.15
N THR A 11 -29.73 -65.97 7.80
CA THR A 11 -30.26 -66.28 6.47
C THR A 11 -29.73 -65.25 5.44
N ARG A 12 -29.64 -65.67 4.15
CA ARG A 12 -29.18 -64.75 3.05
C ARG A 12 -29.95 -63.44 3.00
N ARG A 13 -31.21 -63.40 3.39
CA ARG A 13 -32.03 -62.18 3.44
C ARG A 13 -31.58 -61.20 4.55
N THR A 14 -31.20 -61.71 5.71
CA THR A 14 -30.71 -60.89 6.85
C THR A 14 -29.33 -60.26 6.53
N PHE A 15 -28.49 -60.99 5.82
CA PHE A 15 -27.19 -60.48 5.38
C PHE A 15 -27.30 -59.34 4.33
N ILE A 16 -28.23 -59.49 3.38
CA ILE A 16 -28.48 -58.45 2.34
C ILE A 16 -29.09 -57.20 2.93
N SER A 17 -30.01 -57.31 3.91
CA SER A 17 -30.58 -56.12 4.56
C SER A 17 -29.59 -55.39 5.49
N GLN A 18 -28.69 -56.07 6.14
CA GLN A 18 -27.62 -55.45 6.92
C GLN A 18 -26.53 -54.83 6.06
N ALA A 19 -26.21 -55.42 4.90
CA ALA A 19 -25.29 -54.82 3.93
C ALA A 19 -25.88 -53.58 3.26
N ALA A 20 -27.19 -53.53 2.98
CA ALA A 20 -27.87 -52.37 2.45
C ALA A 20 -27.96 -51.18 3.45
N LEU A 21 -28.15 -51.45 4.74
CA LEU A 21 -28.12 -50.46 5.80
C LEU A 21 -26.69 -49.92 6.06
N GLY A 22 -25.67 -50.75 5.93
CA GLY A 22 -24.27 -50.31 6.02
C GLY A 22 -23.86 -49.43 4.85
N ALA A 23 -24.32 -49.72 3.62
CA ALA A 23 -24.04 -48.91 2.44
C ALA A 23 -24.76 -47.53 2.45
N ALA A 24 -25.97 -47.45 3.02
CA ALA A 24 -26.70 -46.19 3.18
C ALA A 24 -26.10 -45.30 4.27
N ALA A 25 -25.50 -45.87 5.33
CA ALA A 25 -24.83 -45.09 6.38
C ALA A 25 -23.51 -44.46 5.91
N VAL A 26 -22.79 -45.06 4.95
CA VAL A 26 -21.58 -44.50 4.37
C VAL A 26 -21.90 -43.36 3.38
N ALA A 27 -23.08 -43.39 2.74
CA ALA A 27 -23.51 -42.31 1.84
C ALA A 27 -23.99 -41.03 2.53
N LEU A 28 -24.29 -41.11 3.87
CA LEU A 28 -24.73 -39.99 4.71
C LEU A 28 -23.66 -39.45 5.65
N ALA A 29 -22.42 -39.97 5.60
CA ALA A 29 -21.32 -39.35 6.33
C ALA A 29 -21.09 -37.95 5.75
N PRO A 30 -21.16 -36.87 6.56
CA PRO A 30 -20.80 -35.57 6.10
C PRO A 30 -19.38 -35.67 5.53
N GLN A 31 -19.21 -35.34 4.26
CA GLN A 31 -17.86 -35.16 3.73
C GLN A 31 -17.21 -34.03 4.53
N VAL A 32 -16.42 -34.40 5.54
CA VAL A 32 -15.51 -33.45 6.18
C VAL A 32 -14.54 -33.05 5.07
N ARG A 33 -14.83 -31.92 4.43
CA ARG A 33 -13.90 -31.29 3.54
C ARG A 33 -12.64 -31.08 4.38
N ALA A 34 -11.58 -31.79 4.06
CA ALA A 34 -10.28 -31.53 4.69
C ALA A 34 -10.06 -30.01 4.57
N ALA A 35 -9.90 -29.34 5.69
CA ALA A 35 -9.58 -27.93 5.69
C ALA A 35 -8.30 -27.79 4.85
N GLU A 36 -8.39 -27.17 3.68
CA GLU A 36 -7.22 -26.91 2.87
C GLU A 36 -6.25 -26.13 3.73
N LEU A 37 -5.05 -26.66 3.88
CA LEU A 37 -3.98 -25.93 4.59
C LEU A 37 -3.81 -24.57 3.92
N PRO A 38 -3.65 -23.49 4.69
CA PRO A 38 -3.44 -22.18 4.11
C PRO A 38 -2.22 -22.24 3.17
N PRO A 39 -2.27 -21.57 2.02
CA PRO A 39 -1.16 -21.59 1.08
C PRO A 39 0.11 -21.06 1.76
N PRO A 40 1.30 -21.56 1.36
CA PRO A 40 2.56 -21.12 1.97
C PRO A 40 2.73 -19.61 1.79
N LYS A 41 3.27 -18.95 2.80
CA LYS A 41 3.55 -17.49 2.73
C LYS A 41 4.55 -17.20 1.62
N LEU A 42 4.36 -16.09 0.90
CA LEU A 42 5.34 -15.59 -0.05
C LEU A 42 6.54 -15.00 0.68
N GLY A 43 7.73 -15.27 0.18
CA GLY A 43 8.97 -14.72 0.71
C GLY A 43 9.18 -13.28 0.25
N ILE A 44 9.43 -12.37 1.20
CA ILE A 44 9.72 -10.98 0.87
C ILE A 44 11.14 -10.58 1.32
N ALA A 45 11.84 -9.84 0.47
CA ALA A 45 13.08 -9.16 0.84
C ALA A 45 12.83 -7.65 0.98
N ILE A 46 13.32 -7.05 2.06
CA ILE A 46 13.24 -5.60 2.27
C ILE A 46 14.52 -4.95 1.74
N LEU A 47 14.37 -4.01 0.81
CA LEU A 47 15.46 -3.24 0.23
C LEU A 47 15.48 -1.84 0.84
N GLY A 48 16.48 -1.58 1.69
CA GLY A 48 16.58 -0.33 2.46
C GLY A 48 16.08 -0.46 3.89
N LEU A 49 16.99 -0.61 4.85
CA LEU A 49 16.68 -0.77 6.28
C LEU A 49 16.76 0.57 7.02
N GLY A 50 16.00 1.57 6.53
CA GLY A 50 15.86 2.90 7.13
C GLY A 50 14.83 2.95 8.27
N GLY A 51 14.55 4.18 8.73
CA GLY A 51 13.61 4.40 9.85
C GLY A 51 12.19 3.89 9.58
N TYR A 52 11.68 4.04 8.33
CA TYR A 52 10.37 3.52 7.97
C TYR A 52 10.33 1.97 7.97
N ALA A 53 11.35 1.34 7.40
CA ALA A 53 11.45 -0.12 7.42
C ALA A 53 11.46 -0.64 8.86
N SER A 54 12.29 -0.07 9.74
CA SER A 54 12.42 -0.53 11.12
C SER A 54 11.21 -0.15 11.99
N GLY A 55 10.64 1.04 11.80
CA GLY A 55 9.57 1.57 12.66
C GLY A 55 8.15 1.17 12.22
N GLN A 56 7.93 0.92 10.93
CA GLN A 56 6.60 0.62 10.40
C GLN A 56 6.51 -0.77 9.75
N LEU A 57 7.45 -1.14 8.87
CA LEU A 57 7.36 -2.43 8.18
C LEU A 57 7.74 -3.61 9.07
N ALA A 58 8.75 -3.48 9.93
CA ALA A 58 9.16 -4.57 10.81
C ALA A 58 8.03 -5.01 11.78
N PRO A 59 7.28 -4.10 12.43
CA PRO A 59 6.07 -4.47 13.18
C PRO A 59 4.98 -5.07 12.30
N ALA A 60 4.72 -4.49 11.11
CA ALA A 60 3.69 -4.96 10.18
C ALA A 60 3.96 -6.40 9.70
N LEU A 61 5.20 -6.73 9.35
CA LEU A 61 5.62 -8.06 8.90
C LEU A 61 5.33 -9.18 9.92
N LYS A 62 5.29 -8.83 11.22
CA LYS A 62 4.89 -9.79 12.27
C LYS A 62 3.38 -10.07 12.29
N LEU A 63 2.58 -9.19 11.69
CA LEU A 63 1.12 -9.29 11.66
C LEU A 63 0.60 -9.91 10.35
N THR A 64 1.44 -10.00 9.31
CA THR A 64 1.04 -10.52 7.99
C THR A 64 0.72 -12.01 8.02
N GLN A 65 -0.32 -12.37 7.26
CA GLN A 65 -0.77 -13.76 7.09
C GLN A 65 -0.19 -14.39 5.81
N ASN A 66 0.07 -13.57 4.78
CA ASN A 66 0.39 -14.03 3.43
C ASN A 66 1.85 -13.85 3.04
N VAL A 67 2.65 -13.10 3.81
CA VAL A 67 4.09 -12.90 3.55
C VAL A 67 4.93 -13.28 4.76
N GLN A 68 6.19 -13.63 4.48
CA GLN A 68 7.24 -13.80 5.47
C GLN A 68 8.53 -13.19 4.96
N ILE A 69 9.29 -12.57 5.85
CA ILE A 69 10.59 -12.03 5.46
C ILE A 69 11.59 -13.16 5.27
N THR A 70 12.26 -13.18 4.13
CA THR A 70 13.22 -14.22 3.75
C THR A 70 14.59 -13.67 3.35
N GLY A 71 14.75 -12.35 3.33
CA GLY A 71 16.02 -11.69 3.05
C GLY A 71 15.95 -10.17 3.17
N VAL A 72 17.09 -9.53 3.07
CA VAL A 72 17.21 -8.07 3.06
C VAL A 72 18.29 -7.62 2.09
N ILE A 73 18.15 -6.40 1.55
CA ILE A 73 19.16 -5.72 0.75
C ILE A 73 19.50 -4.40 1.47
N THR A 74 20.74 -4.22 1.88
CA THR A 74 21.17 -3.07 2.68
C THR A 74 22.63 -2.71 2.47
N GLY A 75 22.96 -1.42 2.52
CA GLY A 75 24.35 -0.93 2.56
C GLY A 75 25.02 -1.06 3.94
N THR A 76 24.28 -1.51 4.97
CA THR A 76 24.79 -1.65 6.34
C THR A 76 24.65 -3.11 6.78
N PRO A 77 25.72 -3.92 6.67
CA PRO A 77 25.68 -5.36 6.99
C PRO A 77 25.20 -5.67 8.40
N GLU A 78 25.52 -4.84 9.38
CA GLU A 78 25.08 -5.02 10.77
C GLU A 78 23.55 -4.93 10.90
N LYS A 79 22.90 -3.97 10.23
CA LYS A 79 21.43 -3.91 10.17
C LYS A 79 20.85 -5.18 9.57
N GLY A 80 21.50 -5.72 8.52
CA GLY A 80 21.08 -6.98 7.91
C GLY A 80 21.15 -8.16 8.91
N ARG A 81 22.23 -8.29 9.67
CA ARG A 81 22.38 -9.33 10.71
C ARG A 81 21.29 -9.19 11.80
N ASN A 82 21.06 -7.97 12.28
CA ASN A 82 20.00 -7.72 13.27
C ASN A 82 18.62 -8.15 12.76
N TRP A 83 18.31 -7.87 11.51
CA TRP A 83 17.05 -8.31 10.88
C TRP A 83 17.00 -9.84 10.72
N SER A 84 18.11 -10.47 10.32
CA SER A 84 18.23 -11.92 10.23
C SER A 84 17.94 -12.61 11.58
N GLN A 85 18.49 -12.08 12.67
CA GLN A 85 18.23 -12.60 14.03
C GLN A 85 16.77 -12.42 14.46
N VAL A 86 16.17 -11.24 14.18
CA VAL A 86 14.79 -10.92 14.58
C VAL A 86 13.76 -11.74 13.81
N PHE A 87 13.99 -11.99 12.51
CA PHE A 87 13.03 -12.63 11.63
C PHE A 87 13.38 -14.07 11.26
N GLY A 88 14.56 -14.57 11.63
CA GLY A 88 14.91 -15.98 11.50
C GLY A 88 15.34 -16.42 10.09
N PHE A 89 15.68 -15.50 9.17
CA PHE A 89 16.22 -15.88 7.86
C PHE A 89 17.76 -16.03 7.90
N PRO A 90 18.34 -16.85 7.03
CA PRO A 90 19.79 -17.13 7.07
C PRO A 90 20.63 -15.93 6.63
N GLU A 91 21.80 -15.71 7.22
CA GLU A 91 22.70 -14.59 6.86
C GLU A 91 23.10 -14.56 5.38
N LYS A 92 23.14 -15.71 4.70
CA LYS A 92 23.38 -15.77 3.25
C LYS A 92 22.31 -15.07 2.42
N ALA A 93 21.16 -14.73 3.00
CA ALA A 93 20.10 -13.94 2.40
C ALA A 93 20.20 -12.42 2.74
N ILE A 94 21.34 -11.98 3.26
CA ILE A 94 21.69 -10.58 3.40
C ILE A 94 22.50 -10.16 2.16
N TYR A 95 21.97 -9.21 1.40
CA TYR A 95 22.60 -8.69 0.18
C TYR A 95 23.01 -7.23 0.37
N SER A 96 24.06 -6.80 -0.33
CA SER A 96 24.36 -5.38 -0.53
C SER A 96 23.68 -4.88 -1.82
N TYR A 97 23.69 -3.58 -2.05
CA TYR A 97 23.23 -3.01 -3.31
C TYR A 97 24.03 -3.56 -4.51
N ASP A 98 25.35 -3.75 -4.35
CA ASP A 98 26.21 -4.31 -5.40
C ASP A 98 25.95 -5.80 -5.66
N THR A 99 25.49 -6.54 -4.68
CA THR A 99 25.20 -7.98 -4.79
C THR A 99 23.72 -8.28 -4.99
N MET A 100 22.88 -7.27 -5.12
CA MET A 100 21.44 -7.40 -5.25
C MET A 100 21.00 -8.34 -6.38
N ALA A 101 21.71 -8.35 -7.50
CA ALA A 101 21.38 -9.23 -8.63
C ALA A 101 21.32 -10.72 -8.23
N ARG A 102 22.05 -11.14 -7.19
CA ARG A 102 22.06 -12.52 -6.69
C ARG A 102 20.76 -12.99 -6.06
N ILE A 103 19.82 -12.07 -5.78
CA ILE A 103 18.45 -12.46 -5.35
C ILE A 103 17.74 -13.31 -6.41
N ALA A 104 18.15 -13.21 -7.69
CA ALA A 104 17.62 -14.05 -8.77
C ALA A 104 17.74 -15.54 -8.45
N ASP A 105 18.87 -15.95 -7.86
CA ASP A 105 19.19 -17.34 -7.52
C ASP A 105 18.58 -17.79 -6.19
N ASN A 106 17.88 -16.91 -5.47
CA ASN A 106 17.24 -17.27 -4.21
C ASN A 106 15.75 -17.57 -4.42
N PRO A 107 15.35 -18.86 -4.42
CA PRO A 107 13.96 -19.26 -4.65
C PRO A 107 13.02 -18.93 -3.45
N THR A 108 13.58 -18.53 -2.31
CA THR A 108 12.78 -18.17 -1.15
C THR A 108 12.35 -16.70 -1.16
N ILE A 109 12.79 -15.91 -2.13
CA ILE A 109 12.39 -14.51 -2.33
C ILE A 109 11.43 -14.46 -3.52
N ASP A 110 10.19 -14.12 -3.29
CA ASP A 110 9.15 -13.91 -4.31
C ASP A 110 8.96 -12.43 -4.62
N LEU A 111 9.06 -11.59 -3.58
CA LEU A 111 8.83 -10.14 -3.61
C LEU A 111 10.04 -9.36 -3.10
N VAL A 112 10.24 -8.17 -3.66
CA VAL A 112 11.15 -7.15 -3.10
C VAL A 112 10.35 -5.91 -2.74
N TYR A 113 10.48 -5.43 -1.52
CA TYR A 113 9.93 -4.14 -1.11
C TYR A 113 11.02 -3.07 -1.09
N VAL A 114 10.95 -2.13 -2.00
CA VAL A 114 11.90 -1.02 -2.16
C VAL A 114 11.52 0.11 -1.22
N VAL A 115 12.40 0.44 -0.28
CA VAL A 115 12.17 1.40 0.82
C VAL A 115 13.37 2.35 0.94
N THR A 116 13.94 2.74 -0.16
CA THR A 116 15.08 3.67 -0.27
C THR A 116 14.60 5.11 -0.43
N PRO A 117 15.47 6.13 -0.44
CA PRO A 117 15.11 7.47 -0.88
C PRO A 117 14.53 7.48 -2.29
N ASN A 118 13.59 8.41 -2.55
CA ASN A 118 12.73 8.41 -3.74
C ASN A 118 13.50 8.30 -5.08
N ALA A 119 14.60 9.03 -5.23
CA ALA A 119 15.41 9.01 -6.45
C ALA A 119 16.10 7.66 -6.75
N LEU A 120 16.14 6.76 -5.76
CA LEU A 120 16.75 5.43 -5.91
C LEU A 120 15.69 4.35 -6.25
N HIS A 121 14.40 4.68 -6.20
CA HIS A 121 13.34 3.72 -6.47
C HIS A 121 13.46 3.12 -7.87
N ARG A 122 13.67 3.96 -8.89
CA ARG A 122 13.77 3.52 -10.28
C ARG A 122 14.82 2.43 -10.48
N GLU A 123 16.05 2.64 -10.02
CA GLU A 123 17.14 1.67 -10.24
C GLU A 123 16.89 0.37 -9.48
N HIS A 124 16.38 0.46 -8.24
CA HIS A 124 16.12 -0.70 -7.39
C HIS A 124 14.92 -1.52 -7.88
N VAL A 125 13.84 -0.88 -8.32
CA VAL A 125 12.69 -1.56 -8.93
C VAL A 125 13.10 -2.29 -10.20
N ILE A 126 13.87 -1.63 -11.09
CA ILE A 126 14.34 -2.24 -12.32
C ILE A 126 15.27 -3.44 -12.03
N ALA A 127 16.15 -3.32 -11.03
CA ALA A 127 17.05 -4.40 -10.65
C ALA A 127 16.27 -5.60 -10.06
N ALA A 128 15.27 -5.36 -9.20
CA ALA A 128 14.41 -6.42 -8.67
C ALA A 128 13.60 -7.11 -9.77
N ALA A 129 13.03 -6.34 -10.69
CA ALA A 129 12.29 -6.87 -11.84
C ALA A 129 13.19 -7.75 -12.74
N LYS A 130 14.40 -7.29 -13.06
CA LYS A 130 15.39 -8.08 -13.82
C LYS A 130 15.80 -9.39 -13.12
N ALA A 131 15.77 -9.40 -11.80
CA ALA A 131 15.97 -10.61 -11.00
C ALA A 131 14.73 -11.54 -10.96
N GLY A 132 13.67 -11.20 -11.69
CA GLY A 132 12.44 -12.00 -11.76
C GLY A 132 11.57 -11.92 -10.51
N LYS A 133 11.75 -10.90 -9.66
CA LYS A 133 10.98 -10.75 -8.42
C LYS A 133 9.84 -9.76 -8.60
N HIS A 134 8.66 -10.05 -8.02
CA HIS A 134 7.59 -9.07 -7.89
C HIS A 134 8.05 -7.90 -7.03
N VAL A 135 7.51 -6.71 -7.27
CA VAL A 135 8.01 -5.49 -6.62
C VAL A 135 6.91 -4.71 -5.94
N ILE A 136 7.20 -4.28 -4.73
CA ILE A 136 6.50 -3.17 -4.07
C ILE A 136 7.52 -2.03 -3.97
N THR A 137 7.16 -0.82 -4.38
CA THR A 137 7.98 0.37 -4.16
C THR A 137 7.27 1.34 -3.25
N GLU A 138 7.99 1.98 -2.33
CA GLU A 138 7.41 3.06 -1.52
C GLU A 138 6.94 4.22 -2.39
N LYS A 139 6.06 4.99 -1.79
CA LYS A 139 5.57 6.25 -2.34
C LYS A 139 6.55 7.42 -2.02
N PRO A 140 6.65 8.44 -2.90
CA PRO A 140 6.15 8.44 -4.27
C PRO A 140 6.86 7.38 -5.11
N MET A 141 6.21 6.88 -6.14
CA MET A 141 6.77 5.79 -6.95
C MET A 141 8.15 6.11 -7.53
N GLY A 142 8.36 7.34 -7.97
CA GLY A 142 9.62 7.87 -8.48
C GLY A 142 9.67 9.39 -8.30
N ILE A 143 10.66 10.04 -8.87
CA ILE A 143 10.80 11.50 -8.83
C ILE A 143 10.36 12.19 -10.13
N SER A 144 9.91 11.43 -11.13
CA SER A 144 9.33 11.92 -12.37
C SER A 144 8.43 10.87 -13.04
N VAL A 145 7.56 11.32 -13.95
CA VAL A 145 6.74 10.45 -14.80
C VAL A 145 7.61 9.50 -15.62
N ALA A 146 8.72 10.00 -16.17
CA ALA A 146 9.65 9.18 -16.96
C ALA A 146 10.26 8.03 -16.15
N GLU A 147 10.54 8.23 -14.86
CA GLU A 147 11.00 7.16 -13.98
C GLU A 147 9.91 6.12 -13.71
N CYS A 148 8.67 6.56 -13.52
CA CYS A 148 7.54 5.67 -13.37
C CYS A 148 7.33 4.82 -14.62
N ASP A 149 7.39 5.42 -15.81
CA ASP A 149 7.30 4.71 -17.10
C ASP A 149 8.39 3.64 -17.24
N ALA A 150 9.62 3.97 -16.86
CA ALA A 150 10.74 3.03 -16.91
C ALA A 150 10.54 1.83 -15.96
N MET A 151 10.03 2.06 -14.76
CA MET A 151 9.73 1.00 -13.78
C MET A 151 8.61 0.08 -14.26
N ILE A 152 7.51 0.66 -14.75
CA ILE A 152 6.37 -0.10 -15.31
C ILE A 152 6.83 -0.95 -16.49
N ALA A 153 7.60 -0.37 -17.42
CA ALA A 153 8.11 -1.08 -18.59
C ALA A 153 9.03 -2.25 -18.19
N ALA A 154 9.91 -2.06 -17.20
CA ALA A 154 10.80 -3.11 -16.72
C ALA A 154 10.06 -4.27 -16.06
N CYS A 155 9.08 -3.97 -15.20
CA CYS A 155 8.27 -5.00 -14.55
C CYS A 155 7.40 -5.76 -15.56
N ARG A 156 6.82 -5.05 -16.53
CA ARG A 156 6.04 -5.67 -17.61
C ARG A 156 6.91 -6.60 -18.50
N ALA A 157 8.11 -6.14 -18.85
CA ALA A 157 9.05 -6.95 -19.64
C ALA A 157 9.50 -8.21 -18.91
N ALA A 158 9.69 -8.12 -17.60
CA ALA A 158 10.04 -9.25 -16.73
C ALA A 158 8.83 -10.12 -16.35
N LYS A 159 7.59 -9.72 -16.71
CA LYS A 159 6.33 -10.40 -16.34
C LYS A 159 6.14 -10.51 -14.83
N VAL A 160 6.58 -9.51 -14.08
CA VAL A 160 6.42 -9.40 -12.63
C VAL A 160 5.43 -8.28 -12.28
N LYS A 161 4.75 -8.40 -11.16
CA LYS A 161 3.81 -7.39 -10.67
C LYS A 161 4.56 -6.23 -10.03
N LEU A 162 4.04 -5.00 -10.23
CA LEU A 162 4.52 -3.78 -9.61
C LEU A 162 3.38 -3.13 -8.82
N SER A 163 3.60 -2.92 -7.53
CA SER A 163 2.66 -2.23 -6.64
C SER A 163 3.33 -1.04 -5.96
N VAL A 164 2.55 -0.03 -5.62
CA VAL A 164 3.04 1.15 -4.89
C VAL A 164 2.62 1.08 -3.42
N GLY A 165 3.43 1.60 -2.52
CA GLY A 165 3.22 1.64 -1.08
C GLY A 165 2.11 2.60 -0.63
N TYR A 166 0.94 2.53 -1.24
CA TYR A 166 -0.21 3.40 -0.98
C TYR A 166 -1.09 2.86 0.13
N ARG A 167 -0.61 2.92 1.36
CA ARG A 167 -1.23 2.35 2.55
C ARG A 167 -2.65 2.85 2.85
N LEU A 168 -3.04 4.07 2.40
CA LEU A 168 -4.38 4.61 2.63
C LEU A 168 -5.48 3.75 2.00
N HIS A 169 -5.21 3.09 0.87
CA HIS A 169 -6.16 2.18 0.22
C HIS A 169 -6.52 0.96 1.07
N PHE A 170 -5.72 0.67 2.10
CA PHE A 170 -5.90 -0.45 3.03
C PHE A 170 -6.38 0.00 4.41
N ASP A 171 -6.71 1.29 4.53
CA ASP A 171 -7.23 1.88 5.76
C ASP A 171 -8.76 1.88 5.77
N PRO A 172 -9.41 1.41 6.86
CA PRO A 172 -10.87 1.33 6.91
C PRO A 172 -11.56 2.71 6.91
N TYR A 173 -10.90 3.76 7.41
CA TYR A 173 -11.46 5.12 7.36
C TYR A 173 -11.54 5.64 5.93
N PHE A 174 -10.51 5.39 5.10
CA PHE A 174 -10.53 5.76 3.69
C PHE A 174 -11.42 4.85 2.83
N ALA A 175 -11.58 3.58 3.20
CA ALA A 175 -12.60 2.73 2.61
C ALA A 175 -14.01 3.27 2.89
N GLU A 176 -14.27 3.82 4.08
CA GLU A 176 -15.52 4.47 4.43
C GLU A 176 -15.72 5.80 3.67
N VAL A 177 -14.65 6.60 3.48
CA VAL A 177 -14.69 7.78 2.60
C VAL A 177 -15.13 7.39 1.19
N ALA A 178 -14.54 6.34 0.61
CA ALA A 178 -14.92 5.83 -0.71
C ALA A 178 -16.38 5.34 -0.78
N ARG A 179 -16.85 4.71 0.28
CA ARG A 179 -18.26 4.26 0.41
C ARG A 179 -19.22 5.44 0.45
N LEU A 180 -18.97 6.40 1.33
CA LEU A 180 -19.81 7.60 1.50
C LEU A 180 -19.83 8.48 0.25
N ALA A 181 -18.72 8.55 -0.51
CA ALA A 181 -18.66 9.27 -1.77
C ALA A 181 -19.67 8.76 -2.82
N LYS A 182 -20.03 7.48 -2.74
CA LYS A 182 -20.98 6.81 -3.66
C LYS A 182 -22.43 6.87 -3.16
N GLU A 183 -22.65 7.19 -1.89
CA GLU A 183 -23.99 7.22 -1.31
C GLU A 183 -24.77 8.47 -1.73
N LYS A 184 -26.06 8.27 -2.07
CA LYS A 184 -26.95 9.34 -2.55
C LYS A 184 -27.21 10.44 -1.51
N ASP A 185 -27.04 10.15 -0.23
CA ASP A 185 -27.38 11.07 0.88
C ASP A 185 -26.15 11.76 1.49
N VAL A 186 -24.95 11.49 1.03
CA VAL A 186 -23.72 12.17 1.47
C VAL A 186 -22.89 12.64 0.27
N GLY A 187 -22.68 11.79 -0.71
CA GLY A 187 -21.92 12.08 -1.92
C GLY A 187 -22.78 12.18 -3.18
N PRO A 188 -22.19 12.40 -4.35
CA PRO A 188 -20.75 12.62 -4.54
C PRO A 188 -20.27 13.92 -3.92
N PHE A 189 -19.02 13.95 -3.47
CA PHE A 189 -18.46 15.17 -2.90
C PHE A 189 -18.17 16.19 -4.01
N GLN A 190 -18.48 17.45 -3.73
CA GLN A 190 -18.23 18.57 -4.64
C GLN A 190 -16.99 19.35 -4.25
N LYS A 191 -16.61 19.26 -2.97
CA LYS A 191 -15.41 19.90 -2.43
C LYS A 191 -14.62 18.93 -1.56
N LEU A 192 -13.34 18.85 -1.82
CA LEU A 192 -12.37 18.13 -0.99
C LEU A 192 -11.38 19.15 -0.42
N SER A 193 -10.92 18.94 0.81
CA SER A 193 -9.94 19.82 1.41
C SER A 193 -9.14 19.11 2.49
N GLY A 194 -7.96 19.64 2.81
CA GLY A 194 -7.13 19.10 3.89
C GLY A 194 -5.67 19.36 3.70
N GLY A 195 -4.87 18.51 4.31
CA GLY A 195 -3.42 18.59 4.16
C GLY A 195 -2.69 17.70 5.13
N PHE A 196 -1.41 17.54 4.86
CA PHE A 196 -0.50 16.82 5.71
C PHE A 196 0.81 17.60 5.90
N GLY A 197 1.23 17.77 7.13
CA GLY A 197 2.45 18.50 7.47
C GLY A 197 2.96 18.15 8.85
N PHE A 198 4.24 18.32 9.04
CA PHE A 198 4.92 18.30 10.34
C PHE A 198 6.15 19.21 10.30
N THR A 199 6.70 19.55 11.45
CA THR A 199 7.94 20.33 11.49
C THR A 199 9.14 19.40 11.29
N LEU A 200 9.84 19.55 10.15
CA LEU A 200 11.11 18.89 9.92
C LEU A 200 12.19 19.61 10.76
N SER A 201 12.60 19.00 11.85
CA SER A 201 13.46 19.63 12.85
C SER A 201 14.94 19.71 12.47
N GLN A 202 15.39 18.86 11.56
CA GLN A 202 16.78 18.79 11.09
C GLN A 202 16.85 18.53 9.59
N PRO A 203 17.87 19.07 8.88
CA PRO A 203 18.13 18.73 7.49
C PRO A 203 18.36 17.23 7.32
N GLN A 204 17.72 16.65 6.32
CA GLN A 204 17.86 15.25 5.97
C GLN A 204 17.57 15.08 4.47
N TRP A 205 17.77 13.88 3.92
CA TRP A 205 17.60 13.61 2.50
C TRP A 205 16.25 14.09 1.91
N ARG A 206 15.20 14.22 2.74
CA ARG A 206 13.87 14.74 2.35
C ARG A 206 13.89 16.24 1.98
N ALA A 207 14.91 16.97 2.42
CA ALA A 207 15.13 18.38 2.06
C ALA A 207 16.17 18.55 0.93
N GLU A 208 16.60 17.46 0.32
CA GLU A 208 17.57 17.42 -0.79
C GLU A 208 16.87 17.00 -2.08
N LYS A 209 16.68 17.92 -3.03
CA LYS A 209 15.97 17.65 -4.28
C LYS A 209 16.54 16.44 -5.04
N LYS A 210 17.87 16.29 -5.03
CA LYS A 210 18.56 15.17 -5.69
C LYS A 210 18.10 13.80 -5.20
N LEU A 211 17.75 13.67 -3.92
CA LEU A 211 17.34 12.40 -3.30
C LEU A 211 15.82 12.27 -3.16
N ALA A 212 15.15 13.39 -2.88
CA ALA A 212 13.72 13.39 -2.61
C ALA A 212 12.86 13.69 -3.84
N GLY A 213 13.41 14.36 -4.87
CA GLY A 213 12.68 14.85 -6.03
C GLY A 213 11.98 16.20 -5.79
N GLY A 214 11.73 16.56 -4.54
CA GLY A 214 11.06 17.75 -4.05
C GLY A 214 10.95 17.73 -2.54
N GLY A 215 10.19 18.65 -1.97
CA GLY A 215 9.99 18.79 -0.53
C GLY A 215 8.74 18.02 -0.02
N PRO A 216 7.92 18.67 0.84
CA PRO A 216 6.76 18.04 1.45
C PRO A 216 5.71 17.57 0.44
N LEU A 217 5.62 18.10 -0.77
CA LEU A 217 4.70 17.60 -1.79
C LEU A 217 5.00 16.14 -2.13
N MET A 218 6.27 15.80 -2.34
CA MET A 218 6.72 14.44 -2.64
C MET A 218 6.52 13.47 -1.46
N ASP A 219 6.79 13.93 -0.24
CA ASP A 219 6.73 13.06 0.95
C ASP A 219 5.32 12.97 1.55
N LEU A 220 4.62 14.09 1.69
CA LEU A 220 3.36 14.23 2.42
C LEU A 220 2.18 14.57 1.51
N GLY A 221 2.36 15.46 0.52
CA GLY A 221 1.30 15.87 -0.38
C GLY A 221 0.71 14.73 -1.19
N ILE A 222 1.52 13.72 -1.48
CA ILE A 222 1.07 12.48 -2.14
C ILE A 222 -0.07 11.78 -1.39
N TYR A 223 -0.16 11.89 -0.07
CA TYR A 223 -1.28 11.35 0.72
C TYR A 223 -2.58 12.10 0.44
N SER A 224 -2.52 13.44 0.28
CA SER A 224 -3.70 14.23 -0.06
C SER A 224 -4.18 13.95 -1.49
N ILE A 225 -3.25 13.71 -2.43
CA ILE A 225 -3.56 13.30 -3.80
C ILE A 225 -4.27 11.93 -3.78
N GLN A 226 -3.75 10.98 -3.02
CA GLN A 226 -4.37 9.66 -2.85
C GLN A 226 -5.74 9.73 -2.18
N ALA A 227 -5.89 10.55 -1.14
CA ALA A 227 -7.17 10.74 -0.47
C ALA A 227 -8.23 11.33 -1.42
N ALA A 228 -7.84 12.27 -2.28
CA ALA A 228 -8.72 12.80 -3.32
C ALA A 228 -9.08 11.75 -4.36
N GLY A 229 -8.14 10.93 -4.81
CA GLY A 229 -8.41 9.80 -5.70
C GLY A 229 -9.44 8.83 -5.11
N ILE A 230 -9.25 8.41 -3.87
CA ILE A 230 -10.20 7.54 -3.15
C ILE A 230 -11.60 8.19 -3.08
N ALA A 231 -11.67 9.48 -2.75
CA ALA A 231 -12.94 10.20 -2.59
C ALA A 231 -13.66 10.48 -3.91
N THR A 232 -12.94 10.52 -5.04
CA THR A 232 -13.49 10.74 -6.38
C THR A 232 -13.66 9.46 -7.21
N GLY A 233 -13.36 8.29 -6.62
CA GLY A 233 -13.38 7.01 -7.35
C GLY A 233 -12.26 6.89 -8.38
N GLU A 234 -11.08 7.39 -8.03
CA GLU A 234 -9.84 7.40 -8.84
C GLU A 234 -9.92 8.31 -10.09
N ALA A 235 -10.80 9.31 -10.06
CA ALA A 235 -10.87 10.30 -11.13
C ALA A 235 -9.56 11.08 -11.25
N VAL A 236 -9.19 11.41 -12.48
CA VAL A 236 -8.02 12.26 -12.76
C VAL A 236 -8.47 13.71 -12.84
N PRO A 237 -7.82 14.65 -12.14
CA PRO A 237 -8.15 16.07 -12.29
C PRO A 237 -7.86 16.55 -13.72
N VAL A 238 -8.66 17.49 -14.21
CA VAL A 238 -8.47 18.07 -15.55
C VAL A 238 -7.54 19.28 -15.54
N ALA A 239 -7.39 19.92 -14.37
CA ALA A 239 -6.46 21.05 -14.24
C ALA A 239 -5.97 21.23 -12.80
N ILE A 240 -4.84 21.91 -12.67
CA ILE A 240 -4.20 22.20 -11.39
C ILE A 240 -3.76 23.68 -11.35
N THR A 241 -3.93 24.29 -10.18
CA THR A 241 -3.36 25.58 -9.80
C THR A 241 -2.62 25.41 -8.49
N ALA A 242 -1.38 25.91 -8.39
CA ALA A 242 -0.56 25.71 -7.18
C ALA A 242 0.31 26.93 -6.89
N LYS A 243 0.66 27.07 -5.61
CA LYS A 243 1.52 28.15 -5.15
C LYS A 243 2.46 27.65 -4.05
N GLU A 244 3.76 27.85 -4.26
CA GLU A 244 4.75 27.71 -3.21
C GLU A 244 4.67 28.92 -2.27
N GLN A 245 4.62 28.67 -0.97
CA GLN A 245 4.66 29.73 0.03
C GLN A 245 6.10 30.17 0.30
N PRO A 246 6.32 31.42 0.73
CA PRO A 246 7.65 31.87 1.11
C PRO A 246 8.24 30.97 2.20
N LYS A 247 9.48 30.54 2.00
CA LYS A 247 10.20 29.70 2.96
C LYS A 247 10.50 30.48 4.24
N LYS A 248 10.21 29.88 5.38
CA LYS A 248 10.57 30.41 6.70
C LYS A 248 11.97 30.00 7.14
N ARG A 249 12.46 28.87 6.62
CA ARG A 249 13.78 28.30 6.92
C ARG A 249 14.54 27.97 5.60
N PRO A 250 14.87 29.01 4.79
CA PRO A 250 15.48 28.82 3.48
C PRO A 250 16.85 28.10 3.54
N GLU A 251 17.52 28.16 4.69
CA GLU A 251 18.79 27.45 4.92
C GLU A 251 18.60 25.93 4.96
N PHE A 252 17.40 25.42 5.33
CA PHE A 252 17.07 24.00 5.33
C PHE A 252 16.52 23.53 3.98
N PHE A 253 15.74 24.40 3.31
CA PHE A 253 15.00 24.09 2.09
C PHE A 253 15.59 24.84 0.89
N LYS A 254 16.87 24.59 0.60
CA LYS A 254 17.62 25.36 -0.43
C LYS A 254 17.04 25.15 -1.83
N ASP A 255 16.73 23.92 -2.19
CA ASP A 255 16.32 23.50 -3.54
C ASP A 255 14.96 22.78 -3.60
N VAL A 256 14.26 22.69 -2.48
CA VAL A 256 12.90 22.15 -2.36
C VAL A 256 11.98 23.15 -1.69
N GLU A 257 10.69 23.05 -1.89
CA GLU A 257 9.68 23.83 -1.17
C GLU A 257 9.63 23.43 0.32
N GLU A 258 9.27 24.40 1.19
CA GLU A 258 8.97 24.17 2.60
C GLU A 258 7.46 24.01 2.83
N THR A 259 6.66 24.74 2.05
CA THR A 259 5.19 24.68 2.07
C THR A 259 4.68 24.95 0.67
N ILE A 260 3.74 24.12 0.21
CA ILE A 260 3.04 24.30 -1.05
C ILE A 260 1.55 24.02 -0.88
N GLU A 261 0.73 24.83 -1.52
CA GLU A 261 -0.72 24.66 -1.61
C GLU A 261 -1.12 24.46 -3.06
N TRP A 262 -2.16 23.68 -3.29
CA TRP A 262 -2.67 23.44 -4.64
C TRP A 262 -4.17 23.16 -4.64
N MET A 263 -4.77 23.44 -5.79
CA MET A 263 -6.15 23.12 -6.10
C MET A 263 -6.21 22.24 -7.34
N MET A 264 -7.00 21.18 -7.28
CA MET A 264 -7.31 20.27 -8.38
C MET A 264 -8.73 20.51 -8.83
N GLU A 265 -8.97 20.63 -10.13
CA GLU A 265 -10.29 20.71 -10.76
C GLU A 265 -10.62 19.39 -11.44
N TYR A 266 -11.82 18.87 -11.25
CA TYR A 266 -12.29 17.64 -11.88
C TYR A 266 -13.35 17.95 -12.94
N ALA A 267 -13.54 17.02 -13.89
CA ALA A 267 -14.46 17.21 -15.03
C ALA A 267 -15.93 17.36 -14.62
N ASP A 268 -16.32 16.81 -13.48
CA ASP A 268 -17.67 16.92 -12.91
C ASP A 268 -17.91 18.20 -12.11
N GLY A 269 -16.91 19.09 -12.03
CA GLY A 269 -16.93 20.33 -11.26
C GLY A 269 -16.44 20.20 -9.81
N THR A 270 -16.11 19.00 -9.36
CA THR A 270 -15.48 18.79 -8.03
C THR A 270 -14.17 19.57 -7.93
N ARG A 271 -13.92 20.17 -6.77
CA ARG A 271 -12.68 20.89 -6.44
C ARG A 271 -12.03 20.30 -5.22
N ALA A 272 -10.69 20.22 -5.25
CA ALA A 272 -9.91 19.71 -4.13
C ALA A 272 -8.77 20.68 -3.79
N ASP A 273 -8.81 21.26 -2.59
CA ASP A 273 -7.87 22.27 -2.09
C ASP A 273 -7.00 21.66 -0.99
N PHE A 274 -5.70 21.58 -1.20
CA PHE A 274 -4.78 20.96 -0.26
C PHE A 274 -3.55 21.81 0.01
N ILE A 275 -2.93 21.54 1.17
CA ILE A 275 -1.67 22.13 1.59
C ILE A 275 -0.77 21.06 2.20
N THR A 276 0.52 21.19 1.97
CA THR A 276 1.52 20.35 2.65
C THR A 276 2.70 21.19 3.12
N SER A 277 3.29 20.82 4.27
CA SER A 277 4.31 21.63 4.89
C SER A 277 5.29 20.83 5.75
N TYR A 278 6.56 21.20 5.68
CA TYR A 278 7.58 20.82 6.65
C TYR A 278 7.75 21.85 7.79
N ASN A 279 6.81 22.81 7.91
CA ASN A 279 6.84 23.85 8.91
C ASN A 279 5.46 24.05 9.57
N GLY A 280 4.97 23.04 10.24
CA GLY A 280 3.71 23.08 10.97
C GLY A 280 2.90 21.80 10.84
N GLY A 281 2.13 21.53 11.88
CA GLY A 281 1.25 20.36 11.95
C GLY A 281 -0.08 20.63 11.25
N ILE A 282 -0.37 19.87 10.21
CA ILE A 282 -1.71 19.68 9.64
C ILE A 282 -1.87 18.20 9.33
N ASN A 283 -3.02 17.61 9.64
CA ASN A 283 -3.27 16.20 9.39
C ASN A 283 -4.77 15.95 9.27
N ARG A 284 -5.37 16.45 8.20
CA ARG A 284 -6.82 16.42 8.01
C ARG A 284 -7.19 16.14 6.56
N PHE A 285 -8.29 15.40 6.40
CA PHE A 285 -9.03 15.25 5.14
C PHE A 285 -10.52 15.55 5.38
N ARG A 286 -11.15 16.26 4.47
CA ARG A 286 -12.58 16.56 4.48
C ARG A 286 -13.16 16.49 3.07
N GLY A 287 -14.30 15.80 2.94
CA GLY A 287 -15.13 15.77 1.74
C GLY A 287 -16.50 16.35 2.05
N GLU A 288 -17.01 17.23 1.18
CA GLU A 288 -18.27 17.96 1.36
C GLU A 288 -19.14 17.92 0.10
N SER A 289 -20.43 17.80 0.29
CA SER A 289 -21.47 18.00 -0.72
C SER A 289 -22.60 18.87 -0.15
N ASP A 290 -23.62 19.20 -0.96
CA ASP A 290 -24.85 19.84 -0.52
C ASP A 290 -25.69 18.95 0.42
N LYS A 291 -25.41 17.65 0.48
CA LYS A 291 -26.17 16.64 1.26
C LYS A 291 -25.48 16.21 2.54
N GLY A 292 -24.17 16.36 2.61
CA GLY A 292 -23.41 15.90 3.76
C GLY A 292 -21.92 16.09 3.63
N TRP A 293 -21.21 15.56 4.61
CA TRP A 293 -19.76 15.68 4.70
C TRP A 293 -19.15 14.48 5.42
N VAL A 294 -17.86 14.28 5.19
CA VAL A 294 -16.99 13.37 5.95
C VAL A 294 -15.71 14.10 6.32
N GLN A 295 -15.20 13.84 7.52
CA GLN A 295 -13.90 14.34 7.97
C GLN A 295 -13.11 13.24 8.66
N ILE A 296 -11.81 13.16 8.36
CA ILE A 296 -10.85 12.33 9.09
C ILE A 296 -9.79 13.26 9.66
N GLU A 297 -9.57 13.18 10.99
CA GLU A 297 -8.57 14.01 11.67
C GLU A 297 -8.17 13.36 13.01
N PRO A 298 -6.89 12.92 13.18
CA PRO A 298 -5.84 12.91 12.17
C PRO A 298 -6.14 11.93 11.02
N ALA A 299 -5.81 12.32 9.77
CA ALA A 299 -6.14 11.53 8.57
C ALA A 299 -5.02 10.60 8.11
N PHE A 300 -3.77 11.04 8.23
CA PHE A 300 -2.62 10.42 7.58
C PHE A 300 -1.62 9.80 8.56
N SER A 301 -1.99 9.65 9.81
CA SER A 301 -1.20 8.95 10.82
C SER A 301 -1.15 7.44 10.54
N TYR A 302 -0.19 6.73 11.13
CA TYR A 302 -0.12 5.26 11.02
C TYR A 302 -1.14 4.57 11.92
N ASN A 303 -1.59 5.27 12.95
CA ASN A 303 -2.60 4.83 13.90
C ASN A 303 -3.33 6.04 14.49
N GLY A 304 -4.40 5.78 15.24
CA GLY A 304 -5.15 6.82 15.95
C GLY A 304 -5.97 7.75 15.04
N LEU A 305 -6.32 7.30 13.82
CA LEU A 305 -7.25 8.01 12.95
C LEU A 305 -8.60 8.17 13.65
N GLN A 306 -9.23 9.31 13.46
CA GLN A 306 -10.57 9.58 13.94
C GLN A 306 -11.41 10.11 12.79
N GLY A 307 -12.64 9.63 12.70
CA GLY A 307 -13.55 10.02 11.64
C GLY A 307 -14.89 10.51 12.18
N ASP A 308 -15.48 11.45 11.46
CA ASP A 308 -16.82 11.94 11.68
C ASP A 308 -17.49 12.25 10.35
N SER A 309 -18.84 12.25 10.35
CA SER A 309 -19.61 12.55 9.14
C SER A 309 -20.98 13.13 9.51
N SER A 310 -21.68 13.67 8.52
CA SER A 310 -23.09 14.07 8.68
C SER A 310 -24.03 12.91 9.08
N LYS A 311 -23.54 11.66 9.00
CA LYS A 311 -24.24 10.44 9.44
C LYS A 311 -23.82 9.96 10.84
N GLY A 312 -22.87 10.65 11.48
CA GLY A 312 -22.32 10.31 12.79
C GLY A 312 -20.86 9.90 12.77
N LYS A 313 -20.37 9.53 13.94
CA LYS A 313 -18.98 9.18 14.15
C LYS A 313 -18.56 7.92 13.38
N ILE A 314 -17.39 7.97 12.79
CA ILE A 314 -16.74 6.84 12.12
C ILE A 314 -15.67 6.29 13.06
N SER A 315 -15.77 4.99 13.39
CA SER A 315 -14.82 4.34 14.27
C SER A 315 -14.66 2.87 13.88
N PHE A 316 -13.43 2.41 13.87
CA PHE A 316 -13.08 1.02 13.55
C PHE A 316 -12.22 0.43 14.67
N GLU A 317 -12.76 -0.60 15.32
CA GLU A 317 -12.07 -1.35 16.36
C GLU A 317 -12.12 -2.86 16.05
N PRO A 318 -11.03 -3.59 16.25
CA PRO A 318 -9.71 -3.12 16.69
C PRO A 318 -8.99 -2.32 15.61
N ALA A 319 -8.01 -1.51 16.05
CA ALA A 319 -7.15 -0.74 15.15
C ALA A 319 -6.45 -1.66 14.13
N VAL A 320 -6.37 -1.19 12.88
CA VAL A 320 -5.85 -1.95 11.76
C VAL A 320 -4.43 -1.50 11.42
N ASN A 321 -3.53 -2.45 11.18
CA ASN A 321 -2.24 -2.14 10.60
C ASN A 321 -2.35 -2.09 9.06
N GLN A 322 -2.29 -0.86 8.51
CA GLN A 322 -2.44 -0.59 7.08
C GLN A 322 -1.37 -1.30 6.24
N GLN A 323 -0.11 -1.31 6.71
CA GLN A 323 1.00 -1.93 6.01
C GLN A 323 0.87 -3.46 5.99
N ALA A 324 0.41 -4.07 7.06
CA ALA A 324 0.18 -5.51 7.09
C ALA A 324 -0.92 -5.92 6.09
N ARG A 325 -2.04 -5.18 6.06
CA ARG A 325 -3.12 -5.40 5.08
C ARG A 325 -2.64 -5.22 3.64
N GLN A 326 -1.86 -4.16 3.38
CA GLN A 326 -1.27 -3.91 2.06
C GLN A 326 -0.39 -5.08 1.61
N LEU A 327 0.50 -5.55 2.48
CA LEU A 327 1.39 -6.67 2.18
C LEU A 327 0.61 -7.96 1.89
N ASP A 328 -0.39 -8.27 2.70
CA ASP A 328 -1.23 -9.45 2.53
C ASP A 328 -2.06 -9.39 1.24
N HIS A 329 -2.61 -8.21 0.90
CA HIS A 329 -3.33 -7.98 -0.35
C HIS A 329 -2.43 -8.19 -1.58
N ILE A 330 -1.24 -7.57 -1.58
CA ILE A 330 -0.30 -7.68 -2.71
C ILE A 330 0.15 -9.14 -2.88
N ALA A 331 0.43 -9.84 -1.79
CA ALA A 331 0.77 -11.27 -1.85
C ALA A 331 -0.37 -12.10 -2.45
N GLN A 332 -1.60 -11.80 -2.09
CA GLN A 332 -2.76 -12.45 -2.68
C GLN A 332 -2.87 -12.17 -4.18
N CYS A 333 -2.69 -10.91 -4.62
CA CYS A 333 -2.68 -10.54 -6.02
C CYS A 333 -1.63 -11.30 -6.84
N VAL A 334 -0.42 -11.46 -6.27
CA VAL A 334 0.66 -12.24 -6.89
C VAL A 334 0.24 -13.70 -7.08
N ARG A 335 -0.33 -14.34 -6.05
CA ARG A 335 -0.80 -15.73 -6.13
C ARG A 335 -1.90 -15.94 -7.16
N GLU A 336 -2.83 -14.98 -7.23
CA GLU A 336 -3.99 -15.01 -8.13
C GLU A 336 -3.63 -14.56 -9.56
N GLY A 337 -2.41 -14.06 -9.77
CA GLY A 337 -1.97 -13.54 -11.08
C GLY A 337 -2.65 -12.23 -11.49
N ARG A 338 -3.43 -11.59 -10.62
CA ARG A 338 -4.13 -10.33 -10.89
C ARG A 338 -3.28 -9.10 -10.54
N GLU A 339 -3.68 -7.94 -11.06
CA GLU A 339 -3.09 -6.68 -10.68
C GLU A 339 -3.48 -6.28 -9.25
N SER A 340 -2.59 -5.53 -8.59
CA SER A 340 -2.86 -4.92 -7.28
C SER A 340 -3.86 -3.76 -7.42
N ASP A 341 -4.60 -3.48 -6.36
CA ASP A 341 -5.47 -2.30 -6.28
C ASP A 341 -4.67 -0.97 -6.26
N VAL A 342 -3.37 -1.06 -6.06
CA VAL A 342 -2.41 0.07 -6.08
C VAL A 342 -1.28 -0.20 -7.08
N PRO A 343 -1.58 -0.33 -8.39
CA PRO A 343 -0.61 -0.69 -9.42
C PRO A 343 0.36 0.46 -9.73
N GLY A 344 1.43 0.15 -10.47
CA GLY A 344 2.40 1.16 -10.91
C GLY A 344 1.77 2.31 -11.71
N GLU A 345 0.75 2.03 -12.49
CA GLU A 345 -0.02 3.01 -13.27
C GLU A 345 -0.67 4.09 -12.38
N MET A 346 -1.13 3.72 -11.17
CA MET A 346 -1.61 4.69 -10.19
C MET A 346 -0.47 5.61 -9.72
N GLY A 347 0.72 5.07 -9.46
CA GLY A 347 1.90 5.86 -9.11
C GLY A 347 2.31 6.83 -10.23
N ARG A 348 2.23 6.38 -11.48
CA ARG A 348 2.47 7.23 -12.67
C ARG A 348 1.47 8.38 -12.76
N ARG A 349 0.17 8.10 -12.60
CA ARG A 349 -0.89 9.11 -12.58
C ARG A 349 -0.60 10.20 -11.54
N ASP A 350 -0.23 9.80 -10.35
CA ASP A 350 0.05 10.73 -9.27
C ASP A 350 1.29 11.59 -9.54
N MET A 351 2.30 11.01 -10.19
CA MET A 351 3.45 11.80 -10.62
C MET A 351 3.11 12.84 -11.70
N ILE A 352 2.16 12.57 -12.60
CA ILE A 352 1.62 13.58 -13.51
C ILE A 352 1.00 14.75 -12.73
N ILE A 353 0.24 14.45 -11.69
CA ILE A 353 -0.37 15.46 -10.81
C ILE A 353 0.71 16.27 -10.09
N VAL A 354 1.72 15.60 -9.51
CA VAL A 354 2.84 16.25 -8.82
C VAL A 354 3.63 17.16 -9.75
N GLU A 355 3.97 16.70 -10.96
CA GLU A 355 4.68 17.52 -11.96
C GLU A 355 3.86 18.74 -12.39
N ALA A 356 2.53 18.60 -12.52
CA ALA A 356 1.63 19.70 -12.82
C ALA A 356 1.56 20.72 -11.67
N ILE A 357 1.55 20.27 -10.41
CA ILE A 357 1.61 21.13 -9.22
C ILE A 357 2.90 21.97 -9.24
N TYR A 358 4.06 21.33 -9.41
CA TYR A 358 5.34 22.05 -9.49
C TYR A 358 5.40 23.01 -10.69
N THR A 359 4.86 22.58 -11.84
CA THR A 359 4.80 23.43 -13.05
C THR A 359 3.95 24.67 -12.82
N SER A 360 2.78 24.52 -12.20
CA SER A 360 1.90 25.63 -11.84
C SER A 360 2.59 26.60 -10.88
N ALA A 361 3.17 26.10 -9.81
CA ALA A 361 3.87 26.92 -8.82
C ALA A 361 5.05 27.70 -9.45
N ALA A 362 5.85 27.05 -10.29
CA ALA A 362 6.97 27.67 -11.00
C ALA A 362 6.52 28.77 -12.01
N GLN A 363 5.27 28.70 -12.49
CA GLN A 363 4.65 29.69 -13.37
C GLN A 363 3.77 30.71 -12.63
N GLY A 364 4.00 30.90 -11.33
CA GLY A 364 3.30 31.90 -10.53
C GLY A 364 1.83 31.59 -10.25
N GLY A 365 1.45 30.31 -10.25
CA GLY A 365 0.08 29.87 -10.02
C GLY A 365 -0.76 29.76 -11.28
N LYS A 366 -0.12 29.63 -12.43
CA LYS A 366 -0.83 29.43 -13.70
C LYS A 366 -1.58 28.08 -13.67
N ARG A 367 -2.83 28.10 -14.14
CA ARG A 367 -3.64 26.89 -14.33
C ARG A 367 -3.00 25.99 -15.38
N ILE A 368 -2.66 24.77 -15.01
CA ILE A 368 -2.07 23.74 -15.86
C ILE A 368 -3.11 22.69 -16.18
N GLU A 369 -3.39 22.45 -17.44
CA GLU A 369 -4.26 21.37 -17.90
C GLU A 369 -3.51 20.03 -17.83
N ILE A 370 -4.18 19.01 -17.29
CA ILE A 370 -3.66 17.64 -17.23
C ILE A 370 -4.04 16.90 -18.50
N LYS A 371 -3.04 16.32 -19.16
CA LYS A 371 -3.20 15.40 -20.28
C LYS A 371 -2.70 14.03 -19.82
N VAL A 372 -3.58 13.05 -19.74
CA VAL A 372 -3.28 11.66 -19.35
C VAL A 372 -2.95 10.81 -20.56
#